data_2d547b2691823fb7d99903dfa4603d5d
#
_entry.id   2d547b2691823fb7d99903dfa4603d5d
#
_cell.length_a   1.000
_cell.length_b   1.000
_cell.length_c   1.000
_cell.angle_alpha   90.00
_cell.angle_beta   90.00
_cell.angle_gamma   90.00
#
_symmetry.space_group_name_H-M   'P 1'
#
loop_
_entity.id
_entity.type
_entity.pdbx_description
1 polymer ?
#
loop_
_entity_poly.entity_id
_entity_poly.type
_entity_poly.pdbx_seq_one_letter_code
_entity_poly.pdbx_strand_id
1 'polypeptide(L)'
;MCGIVGYIGERNATPIILNGLKKLEYRGYDSAGIAVLTDGKIEVRRNAGKLGNLESNLLSEPVSGTLGIGHTRWATHGEPSARNAHPHLSSSGEVVVVHNGIVENFIELKEELLAEGVKFQSDTDTETIVHLVDKYYSVTNDLEKAVRKALKQLKGAHGIVIFSSREPDKIIAARIGNAGGVVIGLGNGENFIASDIPAILEHTRRLVFLESRQMAVVTRDEIKISSLEGIPVKVEPSTVAWDPVSAEKGEYRHFMQKEIHEQVRSLTDTLAGRVNFVEGTIRLPELNLSVEKARSIKKIVLTACGTASHAGMVGRMLIERVARIPATMEIASEFRYSDPIVDANTTIIAISQSGETADTLAAMDEARKKG
;
A
#
# COMPACT_ATOMS: atom_id res chain seq x y z
N MET A 1 -1.30 0.01 8.93
CA MET A 1 -0.65 0.22 7.60
C MET A 1 -0.56 1.70 7.33
N CYS A 2 0.51 2.16 6.74
CA CYS A 2 0.75 3.58 6.47
C CYS A 2 0.05 4.07 5.20
N GLY A 3 -0.08 5.40 5.03
CA GLY A 3 -0.62 6.04 3.83
C GLY A 3 0.46 6.78 3.04
N ILE A 4 0.52 6.56 1.72
CA ILE A 4 1.40 7.29 0.79
C ILE A 4 0.55 8.07 -0.20
N VAL A 5 0.94 9.31 -0.49
CA VAL A 5 0.40 10.13 -1.58
C VAL A 5 1.55 10.84 -2.29
N GLY A 6 1.56 10.81 -3.61
CA GLY A 6 2.50 11.55 -4.47
C GLY A 6 1.76 12.30 -5.57
N TYR A 7 2.31 13.41 -5.99
CA TYR A 7 1.76 14.24 -7.06
C TYR A 7 2.85 14.85 -7.91
N ILE A 8 2.63 14.86 -9.21
CA ILE A 8 3.41 15.60 -10.19
C ILE A 8 2.48 16.19 -11.25
N GLY A 9 2.55 17.49 -11.50
CA GLY A 9 1.66 18.18 -12.46
C GLY A 9 1.91 19.66 -12.54
N GLU A 10 0.87 20.45 -12.76
CA GLU A 10 0.94 21.93 -12.84
C GLU A 10 0.35 22.62 -11.61
N ARG A 11 -0.46 21.89 -10.83
CA ARG A 11 -1.12 22.45 -9.65
C ARG A 11 -0.17 22.41 -8.44
N ASN A 12 -0.52 23.17 -7.39
CA ASN A 12 0.19 23.07 -6.11
C ASN A 12 0.00 21.68 -5.50
N ALA A 13 1.11 20.98 -5.28
CA ALA A 13 1.14 19.61 -4.74
C ALA A 13 0.64 19.55 -3.28
N THR A 14 0.93 20.55 -2.47
CA THR A 14 0.65 20.54 -1.03
C THR A 14 -0.82 20.25 -0.70
N PRO A 15 -1.83 20.99 -1.21
CA PRO A 15 -3.22 20.72 -0.89
C PRO A 15 -3.70 19.36 -1.44
N ILE A 16 -3.20 18.93 -2.60
CA ILE A 16 -3.53 17.64 -3.21
C ILE A 16 -3.06 16.49 -2.31
N ILE A 17 -1.80 16.54 -1.89
CA ILE A 17 -1.21 15.52 -1.02
C ILE A 17 -1.91 15.50 0.33
N LEU A 18 -2.13 16.65 0.97
CA LEU A 18 -2.84 16.73 2.25
C LEU A 18 -4.25 16.13 2.18
N ASN A 19 -5.02 16.47 1.15
CA ASN A 19 -6.36 15.91 0.96
C ASN A 19 -6.33 14.39 0.77
N GLY A 20 -5.35 13.88 0.01
CA GLY A 20 -5.15 12.45 -0.13
C GLY A 20 -4.76 11.78 1.18
N LEU A 21 -3.86 12.38 1.97
CA LEU A 21 -3.46 11.86 3.28
C LEU A 21 -4.62 11.85 4.28
N LYS A 22 -5.52 12.86 4.25
CA LYS A 22 -6.75 12.85 5.06
C LYS A 22 -7.61 11.62 4.82
N LYS A 23 -7.72 11.22 3.57
CA LYS A 23 -8.47 10.02 3.17
C LYS A 23 -7.78 8.72 3.56
N LEU A 24 -6.47 8.76 3.88
CA LEU A 24 -5.68 7.64 4.34
C LEU A 24 -5.36 7.65 5.84
N GLU A 25 -5.84 8.64 6.61
CA GLU A 25 -5.50 8.79 8.04
C GLU A 25 -5.91 7.56 8.87
N TYR A 26 -6.95 6.83 8.45
CA TYR A 26 -7.33 5.57 9.07
C TYR A 26 -6.26 4.47 9.00
N ARG A 27 -5.28 4.61 8.10
CA ARG A 27 -4.15 3.67 7.92
C ARG A 27 -2.96 4.00 8.83
N GLY A 28 -2.80 5.26 9.25
CA GLY A 28 -1.70 5.69 10.11
C GLY A 28 -1.96 7.08 10.66
N TYR A 29 -1.70 7.28 11.94
CA TYR A 29 -2.04 8.51 12.65
C TYR A 29 -1.06 8.87 13.77
N ASP A 30 0.09 8.23 13.84
CA ASP A 30 1.11 8.50 14.86
C ASP A 30 2.08 9.62 14.49
N SER A 31 2.27 9.81 13.20
CA SER A 31 3.02 10.92 12.64
C SER A 31 2.68 11.11 11.16
N ALA A 32 2.93 12.29 10.64
CA ALA A 32 2.70 12.62 9.24
C ALA A 32 3.73 13.61 8.73
N GLY A 33 3.94 13.62 7.41
CA GLY A 33 4.80 14.61 6.78
C GLY A 33 4.63 14.68 5.27
N ILE A 34 5.19 15.74 4.72
CA ILE A 34 5.19 16.07 3.29
C ILE A 34 6.57 16.55 2.88
N ALA A 35 6.97 16.21 1.67
CA ALA A 35 8.11 16.82 0.99
C ALA A 35 7.64 17.38 -0.35
N VAL A 36 8.01 18.61 -0.63
CA VAL A 36 7.65 19.33 -1.86
C VAL A 36 8.90 19.95 -2.47
N LEU A 37 9.00 19.90 -3.77
CA LEU A 37 10.06 20.59 -4.51
C LEU A 37 9.67 22.08 -4.68
N THR A 38 10.36 22.95 -3.97
CA THR A 38 10.14 24.39 -3.94
C THR A 38 11.42 25.08 -4.42
N ASP A 39 11.38 25.86 -5.49
CA ASP A 39 12.52 26.62 -6.03
C ASP A 39 13.82 25.78 -6.16
N GLY A 40 13.68 24.54 -6.66
CA GLY A 40 14.79 23.62 -6.88
C GLY A 40 15.34 22.94 -5.62
N LYS A 41 14.72 23.15 -4.46
CA LYS A 41 15.08 22.52 -3.18
C LYS A 41 13.93 21.65 -2.65
N ILE A 42 14.28 20.60 -1.93
CA ILE A 42 13.30 19.76 -1.25
C ILE A 42 12.98 20.33 0.11
N GLU A 43 11.78 20.86 0.27
CA GLU A 43 11.26 21.35 1.54
C GLU A 43 10.46 20.26 2.24
N VAL A 44 10.82 19.91 3.49
CA VAL A 44 10.18 18.85 4.26
C VAL A 44 9.49 19.43 5.48
N ARG A 45 8.23 19.01 5.72
CA ARG A 45 7.50 19.30 6.98
C ARG A 45 7.01 18.00 7.58
N ARG A 46 7.30 17.79 8.87
CA ARG A 46 7.00 16.55 9.60
C ARG A 46 6.50 16.87 11.00
N ASN A 47 5.47 16.16 11.44
CA ASN A 47 4.90 16.31 12.78
C ASN A 47 4.57 14.95 13.39
N ALA A 48 4.78 14.82 14.68
CA ALA A 48 4.22 13.73 15.48
C ALA A 48 2.72 13.94 15.70
N GLY A 49 2.00 12.84 15.88
CA GLY A 49 0.56 12.83 16.11
C GLY A 49 -0.27 12.90 14.83
N LYS A 50 -1.52 13.26 14.96
CA LYS A 50 -2.50 13.28 13.87
C LYS A 50 -2.14 14.28 12.77
N LEU A 51 -2.69 14.03 11.58
CA LEU A 51 -2.47 14.87 10.40
C LEU A 51 -2.79 16.36 10.62
N GLY A 52 -3.75 16.69 11.50
CA GLY A 52 -4.04 18.08 11.88
C GLY A 52 -2.84 18.86 12.45
N ASN A 53 -1.87 18.17 13.07
CA ASN A 53 -0.65 18.83 13.55
C ASN A 53 0.23 19.25 12.36
N LEU A 54 0.32 18.43 11.32
CA LEU A 54 1.03 18.77 10.08
C LEU A 54 0.32 19.91 9.34
N GLU A 55 -1.02 19.92 9.31
CA GLU A 55 -1.78 21.03 8.73
C GLU A 55 -1.50 22.35 9.43
N SER A 56 -1.49 22.35 10.77
CA SER A 56 -1.19 23.55 11.56
C SER A 56 0.24 24.05 11.29
N ASN A 57 1.21 23.14 11.14
CA ASN A 57 2.58 23.49 10.77
C ASN A 57 2.63 24.14 9.37
N LEU A 58 1.94 23.56 8.40
CA LEU A 58 1.89 24.08 7.02
C LEU A 58 1.17 25.42 6.88
N LEU A 59 0.32 25.78 7.83
CA LEU A 59 -0.28 27.13 7.91
C LEU A 59 0.75 28.17 8.37
N SER A 60 1.67 27.81 9.28
CA SER A 60 2.71 28.70 9.78
C SER A 60 3.96 28.73 8.88
N GLU A 61 4.31 27.60 8.29
CA GLU A 61 5.47 27.42 7.42
C GLU A 61 5.04 26.76 6.09
N PRO A 62 4.38 27.51 5.20
CA PRO A 62 3.84 26.97 3.98
C PRO A 62 4.93 26.49 3.03
N VAL A 63 4.65 25.39 2.31
CA VAL A 63 5.47 24.90 1.20
C VAL A 63 4.61 24.81 -0.04
N SER A 64 5.17 25.14 -1.19
CA SER A 64 4.46 25.18 -2.47
C SER A 64 5.36 24.71 -3.61
N GLY A 65 4.83 23.90 -4.48
CA GLY A 65 5.52 23.36 -5.64
C GLY A 65 4.61 22.43 -6.42
N THR A 66 5.07 21.96 -7.56
CA THR A 66 4.28 21.13 -8.49
C THR A 66 4.65 19.65 -8.44
N LEU A 67 5.64 19.30 -7.61
CA LEU A 67 6.10 17.95 -7.34
C LEU A 67 6.19 17.74 -5.83
N GLY A 68 5.62 16.65 -5.33
CA GLY A 68 5.74 16.31 -3.91
C GLY A 68 5.26 14.92 -3.58
N ILE A 69 5.62 14.49 -2.36
CA ILE A 69 5.19 13.23 -1.74
C ILE A 69 4.81 13.45 -0.28
N GLY A 70 3.90 12.65 0.24
CA GLY A 70 3.48 12.72 1.63
C GLY A 70 3.17 11.35 2.21
N HIS A 71 3.14 11.30 3.53
CA HIS A 71 3.01 10.06 4.27
C HIS A 71 2.25 10.25 5.59
N THR A 72 1.39 9.27 5.94
CA THR A 72 0.87 9.07 7.28
C THR A 72 1.40 7.76 7.84
N ARG A 73 2.03 7.80 9.01
CA ARG A 73 2.79 6.70 9.57
C ARG A 73 2.01 5.91 10.62
N TRP A 74 2.23 4.61 10.59
CA TRP A 74 2.01 3.68 11.69
C TRP A 74 3.36 3.09 12.06
N ALA A 75 3.92 3.49 13.21
CA ALA A 75 5.29 3.20 13.59
C ALA A 75 5.55 1.70 13.73
N THR A 76 6.65 1.25 13.13
CA THR A 76 7.22 -0.10 13.28
C THR A 76 8.64 -0.02 13.85
N HIS A 77 9.49 0.89 13.35
CA HIS A 77 10.85 1.14 13.79
C HIS A 77 11.02 2.60 14.18
N GLY A 78 11.52 2.86 15.37
CA GLY A 78 11.62 4.19 15.96
C GLY A 78 10.29 4.72 16.51
N GLU A 79 10.33 5.39 17.65
CA GLU A 79 9.14 5.94 18.32
C GLU A 79 8.41 6.98 17.44
N PRO A 80 7.10 7.21 17.66
CA PRO A 80 6.36 8.29 17.01
C PRO A 80 6.96 9.66 17.39
N SER A 81 7.66 10.28 16.46
CA SER A 81 8.27 11.60 16.62
C SER A 81 8.41 12.31 15.28
N ALA A 82 8.59 13.63 15.28
CA ALA A 82 8.84 14.38 14.03
C ALA A 82 10.13 13.92 13.33
N ARG A 83 11.14 13.49 14.09
CA ARG A 83 12.42 12.96 13.58
C ARG A 83 12.22 11.66 12.80
N ASN A 84 11.34 10.77 13.28
CA ASN A 84 11.07 9.46 12.73
C ASN A 84 9.88 9.45 11.74
N ALA A 85 9.21 10.60 11.56
CA ALA A 85 8.16 10.74 10.56
C ALA A 85 8.74 10.77 9.14
N HIS A 86 8.04 10.14 8.20
CA HIS A 86 8.34 10.28 6.76
C HIS A 86 7.82 11.63 6.24
N PRO A 87 8.39 12.14 5.15
CA PRO A 87 9.48 11.65 4.30
C PRO A 87 10.87 11.76 4.94
N HIS A 88 11.81 10.89 4.53
CA HIS A 88 13.22 10.99 4.88
C HIS A 88 14.02 11.58 3.72
N LEU A 89 14.91 12.53 4.07
CA LEU A 89 15.79 13.23 3.13
C LEU A 89 17.19 12.63 3.22
N SER A 90 17.88 12.52 2.09
CA SER A 90 19.27 12.07 2.04
C SER A 90 20.22 13.08 2.69
N SER A 91 21.43 12.66 3.02
CA SER A 91 22.47 13.54 3.57
C SER A 91 22.88 14.65 2.61
N SER A 92 22.76 14.44 1.29
CA SER A 92 22.98 15.47 0.28
C SER A 92 21.86 16.51 0.21
N GLY A 93 20.67 16.20 0.74
CA GLY A 93 19.47 17.02 0.59
C GLY A 93 18.82 16.94 -0.79
N GLU A 94 19.30 16.06 -1.67
CA GLU A 94 18.88 15.98 -3.07
C GLU A 94 17.86 14.87 -3.36
N VAL A 95 17.72 13.88 -2.49
CA VAL A 95 16.82 12.74 -2.65
C VAL A 95 15.90 12.61 -1.44
N VAL A 96 14.63 12.32 -1.67
CA VAL A 96 13.64 12.13 -0.62
C VAL A 96 12.79 10.89 -0.87
N VAL A 97 12.43 10.17 0.23
CA VAL A 97 11.68 8.92 0.17
C VAL A 97 10.52 8.89 1.17
N VAL A 98 9.42 8.26 0.76
CA VAL A 98 8.40 7.70 1.64
C VAL A 98 8.29 6.19 1.41
N HIS A 99 7.98 5.45 2.47
CA HIS A 99 8.04 4.00 2.45
C HIS A 99 6.96 3.36 3.31
N ASN A 100 6.29 2.37 2.77
CA ASN A 100 5.45 1.40 3.47
C ASN A 100 6.17 0.05 3.45
N GLY A 101 6.36 -0.56 4.58
CA GLY A 101 7.05 -1.85 4.72
C GLY A 101 8.09 -1.85 5.82
N ILE A 102 8.91 -2.88 5.83
CA ILE A 102 10.04 -3.06 6.75
C ILE A 102 11.24 -3.50 5.93
N VAL A 103 12.37 -2.80 6.07
CA VAL A 103 13.65 -3.23 5.51
C VAL A 103 14.26 -4.28 6.44
N GLU A 104 14.02 -5.56 6.14
CA GLU A 104 14.41 -6.67 7.03
C GLU A 104 15.92 -6.74 7.30
N ASN A 105 16.72 -6.29 6.35
CA ASN A 105 18.18 -6.23 6.47
C ASN A 105 18.72 -4.81 6.75
N PHE A 106 17.92 -3.95 7.41
CA PHE A 106 18.31 -2.55 7.61
C PHE A 106 19.56 -2.38 8.50
N ILE A 107 19.78 -3.28 9.44
CA ILE A 107 20.95 -3.22 10.36
C ILE A 107 22.24 -3.38 9.54
N GLU A 108 22.34 -4.41 8.71
CA GLU A 108 23.48 -4.68 7.83
C GLU A 108 23.76 -3.48 6.91
N LEU A 109 22.71 -2.98 6.23
CA LEU A 109 22.82 -1.84 5.32
C LEU A 109 23.21 -0.54 6.04
N LYS A 110 22.70 -0.35 7.25
CA LYS A 110 23.03 0.83 8.07
C LYS A 110 24.50 0.81 8.52
N GLU A 111 25.01 -0.35 8.93
CA GLU A 111 26.42 -0.51 9.32
C GLU A 111 27.37 -0.22 8.14
N GLU A 112 27.05 -0.71 6.94
CA GLU A 112 27.79 -0.41 5.72
C GLU A 112 27.82 1.09 5.42
N LEU A 113 26.67 1.75 5.46
CA LEU A 113 26.54 3.19 5.20
C LEU A 113 27.26 4.05 6.27
N LEU A 114 27.20 3.64 7.54
CA LEU A 114 27.94 4.30 8.62
C LEU A 114 29.46 4.19 8.43
N ALA A 115 29.94 3.02 8.00
CA ALA A 115 31.36 2.81 7.69
C ALA A 115 31.84 3.66 6.51
N GLU A 116 30.93 4.03 5.60
CA GLU A 116 31.19 4.97 4.49
C GLU A 116 31.06 6.46 4.92
N GLY A 117 30.74 6.73 6.20
CA GLY A 117 30.64 8.08 6.75
C GLY A 117 29.26 8.75 6.60
N VAL A 118 28.23 8.00 6.20
CA VAL A 118 26.85 8.50 6.14
C VAL A 118 26.34 8.77 7.55
N LYS A 119 25.68 9.91 7.74
CA LYS A 119 25.08 10.29 9.02
C LYS A 119 23.57 10.05 9.00
N PHE A 120 23.09 9.23 9.91
CA PHE A 120 21.67 8.98 10.10
C PHE A 120 21.05 10.01 11.06
N GLN A 121 19.87 10.50 10.72
CA GLN A 121 19.13 11.47 11.52
C GLN A 121 17.94 10.84 12.26
N SER A 122 17.47 9.67 11.83
CA SER A 122 16.34 8.97 12.43
C SER A 122 16.70 7.57 12.93
N ASP A 123 15.75 6.96 13.61
CA ASP A 123 15.85 5.57 14.07
C ASP A 123 15.10 4.60 13.14
N THR A 124 14.60 5.11 12.00
CA THR A 124 13.79 4.30 11.06
C THR A 124 14.68 3.46 10.14
N ASP A 125 14.18 2.31 9.78
CA ASP A 125 14.74 1.47 8.73
C ASP A 125 14.70 2.14 7.35
N THR A 126 13.70 2.97 7.11
CA THR A 126 13.48 3.68 5.85
C THR A 126 14.62 4.63 5.48
N GLU A 127 15.30 5.21 6.45
CA GLU A 127 16.43 6.11 6.17
C GLU A 127 17.57 5.40 5.44
N THR A 128 17.72 4.08 5.61
CA THR A 128 18.70 3.30 4.85
C THR A 128 18.40 3.33 3.35
N ILE A 129 17.12 3.37 2.96
CA ILE A 129 16.72 3.40 1.55
C ILE A 129 17.20 4.68 0.88
N VAL A 130 16.93 5.84 1.50
CA VAL A 130 17.28 7.13 0.89
C VAL A 130 18.79 7.29 0.77
N HIS A 131 19.56 6.83 1.74
CA HIS A 131 21.03 6.88 1.69
C HIS A 131 21.62 5.92 0.65
N LEU A 132 21.06 4.73 0.50
CA LEU A 132 21.46 3.82 -0.58
C LEU A 132 21.19 4.42 -1.96
N VAL A 133 20.01 5.05 -2.15
CA VAL A 133 19.68 5.72 -3.41
C VAL A 133 20.64 6.87 -3.65
N ASP A 134 20.92 7.72 -2.66
CA ASP A 134 21.84 8.86 -2.77
C ASP A 134 23.26 8.40 -3.14
N LYS A 135 23.77 7.33 -2.49
CA LYS A 135 25.04 6.67 -2.81
C LYS A 135 25.13 6.26 -4.28
N TYR A 136 24.11 5.56 -4.78
CA TYR A 136 24.11 5.13 -6.19
C TYR A 136 23.85 6.29 -7.15
N TYR A 137 23.08 7.29 -6.73
CA TYR A 137 22.78 8.46 -7.55
C TYR A 137 24.03 9.32 -7.79
N SER A 138 24.88 9.47 -6.79
CA SER A 138 26.17 10.20 -6.93
C SER A 138 27.07 9.59 -8.00
N VAL A 139 26.97 8.28 -8.23
CA VAL A 139 27.80 7.56 -9.22
C VAL A 139 27.12 7.48 -10.60
N THR A 140 25.80 7.24 -10.62
CA THR A 140 25.06 6.99 -11.87
C THR A 140 24.60 8.27 -12.56
N ASN A 141 24.41 9.35 -11.83
CA ASN A 141 23.73 10.58 -12.27
C ASN A 141 22.36 10.31 -12.94
N ASP A 142 21.67 9.24 -12.52
CA ASP A 142 20.41 8.77 -13.09
C ASP A 142 19.60 8.17 -11.93
N LEU A 143 18.51 8.84 -11.55
CA LEU A 143 17.70 8.48 -10.41
C LEU A 143 17.06 7.09 -10.60
N GLU A 144 16.59 6.77 -11.80
CA GLU A 144 16.00 5.46 -12.10
C GLU A 144 16.99 4.34 -11.86
N LYS A 145 18.23 4.47 -12.38
CA LYS A 145 19.28 3.48 -12.18
C LYS A 145 19.71 3.37 -10.71
N ALA A 146 19.78 4.50 -10.02
CA ALA A 146 20.14 4.54 -8.60
C ALA A 146 19.10 3.81 -7.74
N VAL A 147 17.82 4.14 -7.93
CA VAL A 147 16.71 3.49 -7.22
C VAL A 147 16.72 1.99 -7.51
N ARG A 148 16.83 1.59 -8.77
CA ARG A 148 16.87 0.17 -9.18
C ARG A 148 18.00 -0.60 -8.50
N LYS A 149 19.19 0.01 -8.38
CA LYS A 149 20.34 -0.60 -7.67
C LYS A 149 20.06 -0.74 -6.17
N ALA A 150 19.52 0.29 -5.56
CA ALA A 150 19.18 0.27 -4.13
C ALA A 150 18.12 -0.79 -3.83
N LEU A 151 17.03 -0.85 -4.61
CA LEU A 151 15.93 -1.80 -4.41
C LEU A 151 16.36 -3.27 -4.50
N LYS A 152 17.38 -3.59 -5.28
CA LYS A 152 17.93 -4.96 -5.39
C LYS A 152 18.63 -5.44 -4.12
N GLN A 153 19.02 -4.53 -3.22
CA GLN A 153 19.67 -4.89 -1.96
C GLN A 153 18.69 -5.03 -0.80
N LEU A 154 17.46 -4.50 -0.95
CA LEU A 154 16.47 -4.55 0.11
C LEU A 154 15.89 -5.96 0.24
N LYS A 155 15.78 -6.43 1.48
CA LYS A 155 15.02 -7.63 1.84
C LYS A 155 13.70 -7.22 2.50
N GLY A 156 12.63 -7.97 2.24
CA GLY A 156 11.30 -7.70 2.77
C GLY A 156 10.31 -7.23 1.70
N ALA A 157 9.19 -6.71 2.16
CA ALA A 157 8.13 -6.20 1.31
C ALA A 157 8.06 -4.67 1.41
N HIS A 158 7.94 -3.99 0.27
CA HIS A 158 8.09 -2.54 0.19
C HIS A 158 7.13 -1.89 -0.81
N GLY A 159 6.50 -0.78 -0.39
CA GLY A 159 5.89 0.22 -1.24
C GLY A 159 6.67 1.53 -1.08
N ILE A 160 7.36 1.98 -2.12
CA ILE A 160 8.34 3.07 -2.04
C ILE A 160 8.01 4.13 -3.07
N VAL A 161 8.10 5.41 -2.67
CA VAL A 161 7.98 6.56 -3.59
C VAL A 161 9.11 7.53 -3.31
N ILE A 162 9.81 7.93 -4.36
CA ILE A 162 11.06 8.70 -4.33
C ILE A 162 11.04 9.79 -5.40
N PHE A 163 11.58 10.95 -5.08
CA PHE A 163 11.99 11.94 -6.09
C PHE A 163 13.31 12.62 -5.71
N SER A 164 13.88 13.35 -6.68
CA SER A 164 15.11 14.11 -6.50
C SER A 164 14.96 15.54 -7.01
N SER A 165 15.62 16.50 -6.35
CA SER A 165 15.71 17.88 -6.81
C SER A 165 16.54 18.05 -8.08
N ARG A 166 17.43 17.09 -8.38
CA ARG A 166 18.27 17.13 -9.59
C ARG A 166 17.53 16.65 -10.84
N GLU A 167 16.45 15.89 -10.69
CA GLU A 167 15.58 15.41 -11.77
C GLU A 167 14.12 15.75 -11.42
N PRO A 168 13.75 17.05 -11.48
CA PRO A 168 12.50 17.59 -10.94
C PRO A 168 11.25 17.22 -11.73
N ASP A 169 11.42 16.53 -12.84
CA ASP A 169 10.38 16.16 -13.80
C ASP A 169 9.82 14.75 -13.57
N LYS A 170 10.26 14.04 -12.53
CA LYS A 170 9.82 12.65 -12.29
C LYS A 170 9.72 12.25 -10.83
N ILE A 171 8.83 11.31 -10.58
CA ILE A 171 8.74 10.51 -9.35
C ILE A 171 8.98 9.05 -9.71
N ILE A 172 9.69 8.33 -8.86
CA ILE A 172 9.84 6.88 -8.98
C ILE A 172 8.99 6.21 -7.91
N ALA A 173 8.11 5.31 -8.34
CA ALA A 173 7.33 4.47 -7.47
C ALA A 173 7.71 3.00 -7.68
N ALA A 174 7.81 2.23 -6.60
CA ALA A 174 8.16 0.81 -6.69
C ALA A 174 7.38 -0.03 -5.69
N ARG A 175 7.08 -1.27 -6.08
CA ARG A 175 6.47 -2.28 -5.22
C ARG A 175 7.30 -3.56 -5.22
N ILE A 176 7.57 -4.09 -4.02
CA ILE A 176 8.22 -5.38 -3.81
C ILE A 176 7.35 -6.14 -2.78
N GLY A 177 6.94 -7.34 -3.09
CA GLY A 177 6.09 -8.13 -2.19
C GLY A 177 4.76 -7.46 -1.85
N ASN A 178 4.27 -7.68 -0.62
CA ASN A 178 2.94 -7.28 -0.16
C ASN A 178 3.01 -6.35 1.07
N ALA A 179 3.64 -5.18 0.93
CA ALA A 179 3.69 -4.15 1.98
C ALA A 179 2.64 -3.04 1.81
N GLY A 180 1.55 -3.34 1.17
CA GLY A 180 0.52 -2.40 0.75
C GLY A 180 0.58 -2.11 -0.75
N GLY A 181 -0.47 -1.49 -1.28
CA GLY A 181 -0.59 -1.13 -2.70
C GLY A 181 0.32 0.02 -3.10
N VAL A 182 0.67 0.07 -4.37
CA VAL A 182 1.17 1.27 -5.04
C VAL A 182 0.33 1.45 -6.30
N VAL A 183 -0.48 2.49 -6.31
CA VAL A 183 -1.42 2.82 -7.37
C VAL A 183 -1.00 4.12 -8.03
N ILE A 184 -1.01 4.16 -9.34
CA ILE A 184 -0.74 5.36 -10.12
C ILE A 184 -2.04 5.82 -10.76
N GLY A 185 -2.44 7.06 -10.48
CA GLY A 185 -3.60 7.70 -11.09
C GLY A 185 -3.18 8.55 -12.28
N LEU A 186 -3.82 8.32 -13.42
CA LEU A 186 -3.53 9.03 -14.65
C LEU A 186 -4.47 10.21 -14.81
N GLY A 187 -3.92 11.43 -14.77
CA GLY A 187 -4.61 12.68 -15.05
C GLY A 187 -4.37 13.18 -16.46
N ASN A 188 -4.66 14.45 -16.68
CA ASN A 188 -4.37 15.17 -17.90
C ASN A 188 -3.34 16.28 -17.62
N GLY A 189 -2.09 16.07 -18.02
CA GLY A 189 -0.97 16.95 -17.66
C GLY A 189 -0.59 16.86 -16.18
N GLU A 190 -0.98 15.79 -15.51
CA GLU A 190 -0.66 15.50 -14.10
C GLU A 190 -0.85 14.04 -13.79
N ASN A 191 -0.08 13.50 -12.84
CA ASN A 191 -0.21 12.13 -12.37
C ASN A 191 -0.11 12.06 -10.85
N PHE A 192 -0.73 11.03 -10.29
CA PHE A 192 -0.88 10.80 -8.87
C PHE A 192 -0.31 9.45 -8.50
N ILE A 193 0.19 9.32 -7.28
CA ILE A 193 0.62 8.05 -6.70
C ILE A 193 -0.05 7.92 -5.34
N ALA A 194 -0.55 6.74 -5.02
CA ALA A 194 -1.14 6.50 -3.72
C ALA A 194 -0.92 5.06 -3.26
N SER A 195 -0.93 4.84 -1.95
CA SER A 195 -0.98 3.48 -1.40
C SER A 195 -2.39 2.89 -1.40
N ASP A 196 -3.43 3.71 -1.63
CA ASP A 196 -4.82 3.26 -1.74
C ASP A 196 -5.65 4.23 -2.61
N ILE A 197 -6.65 3.69 -3.28
CA ILE A 197 -7.49 4.38 -4.26
C ILE A 197 -8.20 5.63 -3.71
N PRO A 198 -8.80 5.63 -2.50
CA PRO A 198 -9.54 6.77 -1.97
C PRO A 198 -8.75 8.07 -1.98
N ALA A 199 -7.41 8.01 -1.84
CA ALA A 199 -6.56 9.19 -1.79
C ALA A 199 -6.57 10.02 -3.07
N ILE A 200 -6.81 9.40 -4.22
CA ILE A 200 -6.67 10.02 -5.55
C ILE A 200 -7.95 9.94 -6.39
N LEU A 201 -8.99 9.28 -5.89
CA LEU A 201 -10.21 8.98 -6.64
C LEU A 201 -10.98 10.25 -7.11
N GLU A 202 -10.88 11.36 -6.37
CA GLU A 202 -11.49 12.64 -6.75
C GLU A 202 -10.81 13.30 -7.97
N HIS A 203 -9.56 12.93 -8.24
CA HIS A 203 -8.77 13.49 -9.32
C HIS A 203 -8.83 12.64 -10.58
N THR A 204 -8.84 11.33 -10.44
CA THR A 204 -8.89 10.40 -11.58
C THR A 204 -9.44 9.03 -11.19
N ARG A 205 -10.11 8.40 -12.17
CA ARG A 205 -10.56 7.01 -12.08
C ARG A 205 -9.75 6.06 -12.95
N ARG A 206 -8.81 6.58 -13.74
CA ARG A 206 -7.91 5.80 -14.59
C ARG A 206 -6.68 5.43 -13.77
N LEU A 207 -6.59 4.17 -13.38
CA LEU A 207 -5.59 3.69 -12.42
C LEU A 207 -4.72 2.59 -13.02
N VAL A 208 -3.46 2.58 -12.62
CA VAL A 208 -2.51 1.50 -12.86
C VAL A 208 -2.01 0.99 -11.51
N PHE A 209 -2.09 -0.30 -11.29
CA PHE A 209 -1.63 -0.97 -10.08
C PHE A 209 -0.27 -1.59 -10.34
N LEU A 210 0.73 -1.24 -9.53
CA LEU A 210 2.01 -1.92 -9.62
C LEU A 210 1.92 -3.30 -8.98
N GLU A 211 2.42 -4.30 -9.69
CA GLU A 211 2.61 -5.64 -9.17
C GLU A 211 3.94 -5.74 -8.39
N SER A 212 4.13 -6.85 -7.67
CA SER A 212 5.38 -7.11 -6.99
C SER A 212 6.55 -7.14 -7.98
N ARG A 213 7.69 -6.52 -7.60
CA ARG A 213 8.91 -6.37 -8.39
C ARG A 213 8.75 -5.49 -9.63
N GLN A 214 7.78 -4.56 -9.60
CA GLN A 214 7.63 -3.52 -10.61
C GLN A 214 8.06 -2.15 -10.06
N MET A 215 8.55 -1.34 -10.98
CA MET A 215 8.94 0.05 -10.76
C MET A 215 8.36 0.91 -11.87
N ALA A 216 7.82 2.07 -11.50
CA ALA A 216 7.32 3.08 -12.42
C ALA A 216 8.14 4.35 -12.33
N VAL A 217 8.47 4.92 -13.48
CA VAL A 217 8.90 6.30 -13.63
C VAL A 217 7.67 7.10 -14.04
N VAL A 218 7.27 8.03 -13.19
CA VAL A 218 6.07 8.83 -13.34
C VAL A 218 6.49 10.27 -13.60
N THR A 219 6.17 10.78 -14.77
CA THR A 219 6.30 12.20 -15.12
C THR A 219 4.92 12.85 -15.14
N ARG A 220 4.85 14.12 -15.43
CA ARG A 220 3.59 14.85 -15.60
C ARG A 220 2.71 14.27 -16.72
N ASP A 221 3.35 13.87 -17.83
CA ASP A 221 2.64 13.51 -19.06
C ASP A 221 2.69 12.00 -19.37
N GLU A 222 3.62 11.25 -18.76
CA GLU A 222 3.89 9.86 -19.11
C GLU A 222 4.16 8.99 -17.87
N ILE A 223 3.85 7.71 -17.98
CA ILE A 223 4.29 6.67 -17.06
C ILE A 223 5.06 5.59 -17.81
N LYS A 224 6.19 5.14 -17.28
CA LYS A 224 6.96 4.00 -17.77
C LYS A 224 7.09 2.97 -16.68
N ILE A 225 6.62 1.75 -16.94
CA ILE A 225 6.68 0.65 -15.98
C ILE A 225 7.67 -0.39 -16.46
N SER A 226 8.47 -0.89 -15.55
CA SER A 226 9.45 -1.94 -15.81
C SER A 226 9.55 -2.88 -14.61
N SER A 227 10.07 -4.09 -14.84
CA SER A 227 10.50 -4.95 -13.73
C SER A 227 11.72 -4.36 -13.02
N LEU A 228 12.08 -4.90 -11.84
CA LEU A 228 13.32 -4.51 -11.16
C LEU A 228 14.57 -4.89 -11.96
N GLU A 229 14.47 -5.79 -12.92
CA GLU A 229 15.55 -6.15 -13.85
C GLU A 229 15.70 -5.13 -14.99
N GLY A 230 14.71 -4.24 -15.18
CA GLY A 230 14.70 -3.22 -16.22
C GLY A 230 13.94 -3.62 -17.49
N ILE A 231 13.20 -4.72 -17.46
CA ILE A 231 12.39 -5.19 -18.58
C ILE A 231 11.10 -4.35 -18.62
N PRO A 232 10.80 -3.65 -19.74
CA PRO A 232 9.56 -2.89 -19.86
C PRO A 232 8.32 -3.78 -19.68
N VAL A 233 7.35 -3.27 -18.93
CA VAL A 233 6.07 -3.94 -18.69
C VAL A 233 4.96 -3.09 -19.28
N LYS A 234 4.17 -3.65 -20.19
CA LYS A 234 2.98 -3.00 -20.70
C LYS A 234 1.83 -3.23 -19.73
N VAL A 235 1.30 -2.16 -19.16
CA VAL A 235 0.13 -2.20 -18.29
C VAL A 235 -0.96 -1.33 -18.89
N GLU A 236 -2.16 -1.85 -18.99
CA GLU A 236 -3.32 -1.08 -19.43
C GLU A 236 -4.02 -0.48 -18.21
N PRO A 237 -4.33 0.84 -18.25
CA PRO A 237 -5.05 1.47 -17.16
C PRO A 237 -6.44 0.87 -16.99
N SER A 238 -6.82 0.54 -15.77
CA SER A 238 -8.17 0.15 -15.41
C SER A 238 -9.00 1.38 -15.00
N THR A 239 -10.28 1.40 -15.35
CA THR A 239 -11.20 2.44 -14.90
C THR A 239 -12.00 1.91 -13.71
N VAL A 240 -11.86 2.58 -12.57
CA VAL A 240 -12.58 2.22 -11.35
C VAL A 240 -13.95 2.89 -11.34
N ALA A 241 -14.99 2.07 -11.17
CA ALA A 241 -16.39 2.53 -11.14
C ALA A 241 -16.81 3.12 -9.77
N TRP A 242 -15.91 3.23 -8.80
CA TRP A 242 -16.22 3.74 -7.47
C TRP A 242 -16.65 5.20 -7.51
N ASP A 243 -17.69 5.50 -6.74
CA ASP A 243 -18.10 6.88 -6.49
C ASP A 243 -17.21 7.51 -5.42
N PRO A 244 -16.55 8.65 -5.69
CA PRO A 244 -15.76 9.37 -4.69
C PRO A 244 -16.55 9.69 -3.42
N VAL A 245 -17.83 10.04 -3.54
CA VAL A 245 -18.72 10.35 -2.41
C VAL A 245 -18.90 9.12 -1.51
N SER A 246 -18.96 7.93 -2.10
CA SER A 246 -19.06 6.68 -1.33
C SER A 246 -17.78 6.37 -0.53
N ALA A 247 -16.64 6.87 -0.96
CA ALA A 247 -15.36 6.70 -0.26
C ALA A 247 -15.14 7.74 0.85
N GLU A 248 -15.98 8.77 0.92
CA GLU A 248 -15.90 9.82 1.94
C GLU A 248 -16.59 9.40 3.25
N LYS A 249 -16.17 9.99 4.36
CA LYS A 249 -16.78 9.76 5.67
C LYS A 249 -18.23 10.29 5.75
N GLY A 250 -18.57 11.27 4.94
CA GLY A 250 -19.88 11.90 4.90
C GLY A 250 -20.21 12.60 6.23
N GLU A 251 -21.46 12.50 6.66
CA GLU A 251 -21.97 13.09 7.91
C GLU A 251 -21.52 12.35 9.19
N TYR A 252 -20.87 11.20 9.05
CA TYR A 252 -20.49 10.39 10.20
C TYR A 252 -19.20 10.88 10.86
N ARG A 253 -19.14 10.83 12.17
CA ARG A 253 -17.96 11.21 12.94
C ARG A 253 -16.77 10.27 12.72
N HIS A 254 -17.05 8.97 12.49
CA HIS A 254 -16.07 7.92 12.31
C HIS A 254 -16.44 7.03 11.13
N PHE A 255 -15.44 6.51 10.39
CA PHE A 255 -15.65 5.56 9.31
C PHE A 255 -16.39 4.29 9.78
N MET A 256 -16.01 3.72 10.92
CA MET A 256 -16.70 2.57 11.50
C MET A 256 -18.19 2.86 11.74
N GLN A 257 -18.56 4.06 12.20
CA GLN A 257 -19.95 4.47 12.36
C GLN A 257 -20.70 4.46 11.02
N LYS A 258 -20.08 5.03 9.98
CA LYS A 258 -20.61 4.98 8.61
C LYS A 258 -20.83 3.54 8.15
N GLU A 259 -19.80 2.69 8.29
CA GLU A 259 -19.85 1.28 7.87
C GLU A 259 -20.95 0.49 8.60
N ILE A 260 -21.17 0.75 9.90
CA ILE A 260 -22.26 0.15 10.66
C ILE A 260 -23.64 0.52 10.05
N HIS A 261 -23.84 1.78 9.71
CA HIS A 261 -25.12 2.23 9.13
C HIS A 261 -25.29 1.81 7.66
N GLU A 262 -24.21 1.66 6.93
CA GLU A 262 -24.23 1.21 5.52
C GLU A 262 -24.41 -0.31 5.34
N GLN A 263 -24.36 -1.11 6.41
CA GLN A 263 -24.46 -2.60 6.32
C GLN A 263 -25.72 -3.06 5.57
N VAL A 264 -26.87 -2.40 5.77
CA VAL A 264 -28.12 -2.77 5.07
C VAL A 264 -27.93 -2.71 3.56
N ARG A 265 -27.35 -1.61 3.08
CA ARG A 265 -27.07 -1.41 1.66
C ARG A 265 -25.98 -2.36 1.17
N SER A 266 -24.86 -2.45 1.86
CA SER A 266 -23.72 -3.24 1.43
C SER A 266 -24.03 -4.74 1.37
N LEU A 267 -24.84 -5.27 2.30
CA LEU A 267 -25.32 -6.64 2.26
C LEU A 267 -26.27 -6.86 1.07
N THR A 268 -27.19 -5.93 0.84
CA THR A 268 -28.11 -6.00 -0.30
C THR A 268 -27.33 -6.00 -1.62
N ASP A 269 -26.39 -5.09 -1.79
CA ASP A 269 -25.55 -4.98 -3.00
C ASP A 269 -24.67 -6.24 -3.20
N THR A 270 -24.15 -6.81 -2.11
CA THR A 270 -23.34 -8.03 -2.15
C THR A 270 -24.16 -9.25 -2.58
N LEU A 271 -25.42 -9.35 -2.16
CA LEU A 271 -26.29 -10.47 -2.50
C LEU A 271 -27.00 -10.29 -3.85
N ALA A 272 -27.10 -9.05 -4.35
CA ALA A 272 -27.77 -8.74 -5.60
C ALA A 272 -27.19 -9.52 -6.79
N GLY A 273 -28.03 -10.26 -7.49
CA GLY A 273 -27.64 -11.10 -8.62
C GLY A 273 -26.90 -12.40 -8.26
N ARG A 274 -26.52 -12.59 -6.98
CA ARG A 274 -25.85 -13.80 -6.51
C ARG A 274 -26.78 -14.78 -5.81
N VAL A 275 -27.82 -14.29 -5.18
CA VAL A 275 -28.79 -15.13 -4.46
C VAL A 275 -30.17 -14.93 -5.06
N ASN A 276 -30.78 -16.05 -5.51
CA ASN A 276 -32.18 -16.07 -5.89
C ASN A 276 -33.00 -16.72 -4.75
N PHE A 277 -33.65 -15.89 -3.95
CA PHE A 277 -34.44 -16.34 -2.79
C PHE A 277 -35.69 -17.11 -3.18
N VAL A 278 -36.23 -16.90 -4.38
CA VAL A 278 -37.44 -17.60 -4.88
C VAL A 278 -37.12 -19.04 -5.27
N GLU A 279 -36.01 -19.21 -6.00
CA GLU A 279 -35.53 -20.52 -6.45
C GLU A 279 -34.63 -21.23 -5.45
N GLY A 280 -34.19 -20.54 -4.39
CA GLY A 280 -33.23 -21.07 -3.42
C GLY A 280 -31.86 -21.38 -4.04
N THR A 281 -31.44 -20.61 -5.06
CA THR A 281 -30.19 -20.85 -5.79
C THR A 281 -29.15 -19.76 -5.53
N ILE A 282 -27.88 -20.15 -5.55
CA ILE A 282 -26.73 -19.26 -5.42
C ILE A 282 -25.92 -19.31 -6.72
N ARG A 283 -25.54 -18.14 -7.22
CA ARG A 283 -24.69 -17.97 -8.39
C ARG A 283 -23.45 -17.17 -8.04
N LEU A 284 -22.28 -17.81 -8.09
CA LEU A 284 -20.97 -17.20 -7.81
C LEU A 284 -20.06 -17.48 -9.03
N PRO A 285 -20.28 -16.80 -10.16
CA PRO A 285 -19.54 -17.06 -11.41
C PRO A 285 -18.04 -16.82 -11.25
N GLU A 286 -17.64 -15.93 -10.35
CA GLU A 286 -16.25 -15.59 -10.08
C GLU A 286 -15.46 -16.78 -9.48
N LEU A 287 -16.12 -17.70 -8.77
CA LEU A 287 -15.47 -18.88 -8.19
C LEU A 287 -15.14 -19.97 -9.20
N ASN A 288 -15.78 -19.97 -10.37
CA ASN A 288 -15.64 -21.01 -11.37
C ASN A 288 -15.68 -22.45 -10.77
N LEU A 289 -16.57 -22.66 -9.80
CA LEU A 289 -16.69 -23.90 -9.01
C LEU A 289 -17.84 -24.74 -9.55
N SER A 290 -17.52 -25.86 -10.21
CA SER A 290 -18.56 -26.80 -10.64
C SER A 290 -19.18 -27.55 -9.45
N VAL A 291 -20.39 -28.07 -9.64
CA VAL A 291 -21.11 -28.86 -8.62
C VAL A 291 -20.29 -30.08 -8.21
N GLU A 292 -19.66 -30.76 -9.20
CA GLU A 292 -18.81 -31.94 -8.97
C GLU A 292 -17.60 -31.56 -8.10
N LYS A 293 -16.94 -30.45 -8.42
CA LYS A 293 -15.79 -29.96 -7.66
C LYS A 293 -16.20 -29.55 -6.25
N ALA A 294 -17.35 -28.87 -6.10
CA ALA A 294 -17.88 -28.52 -4.78
C ALA A 294 -18.16 -29.78 -3.92
N ARG A 295 -18.72 -30.85 -4.51
CA ARG A 295 -18.98 -32.12 -3.84
C ARG A 295 -17.71 -32.92 -3.52
N SER A 296 -16.60 -32.67 -4.22
CA SER A 296 -15.32 -33.34 -3.96
C SER A 296 -14.56 -32.77 -2.77
N ILE A 297 -14.92 -31.59 -2.28
CA ILE A 297 -14.26 -30.93 -1.14
C ILE A 297 -14.41 -31.80 0.11
N LYS A 298 -13.30 -32.16 0.76
CA LYS A 298 -13.26 -33.01 1.95
C LYS A 298 -12.94 -32.24 3.22
N LYS A 299 -12.17 -31.18 3.11
CA LYS A 299 -11.74 -30.34 4.24
C LYS A 299 -11.64 -28.88 3.79
N ILE A 300 -12.02 -27.97 4.67
CA ILE A 300 -11.88 -26.53 4.43
C ILE A 300 -11.03 -25.93 5.55
N VAL A 301 -10.06 -25.11 5.16
CA VAL A 301 -9.30 -24.26 6.09
C VAL A 301 -9.59 -22.81 5.73
N LEU A 302 -10.18 -22.08 6.65
CA LEU A 302 -10.33 -20.63 6.52
C LEU A 302 -9.11 -19.97 7.16
N THR A 303 -8.57 -18.95 6.51
CA THR A 303 -7.42 -18.22 7.04
C THR A 303 -7.59 -16.70 6.87
N ALA A 304 -7.28 -15.95 7.92
CA ALA A 304 -7.43 -14.50 7.95
C ALA A 304 -6.65 -13.87 9.12
N CYS A 305 -6.56 -12.55 9.13
CA CYS A 305 -6.05 -11.75 10.25
C CYS A 305 -7.10 -10.79 10.80
N GLY A 306 -6.95 -10.37 12.05
CA GLY A 306 -7.78 -9.35 12.69
C GLY A 306 -9.27 -9.70 12.69
N THR A 307 -10.14 -8.71 12.44
CA THR A 307 -11.60 -8.90 12.44
C THR A 307 -12.11 -9.82 11.33
N ALA A 308 -11.36 -9.95 10.22
CA ALA A 308 -11.67 -10.93 9.18
C ALA A 308 -11.59 -12.37 9.70
N SER A 309 -10.74 -12.66 10.70
CA SER A 309 -10.69 -13.98 11.33
C SER A 309 -11.96 -14.31 12.11
N HIS A 310 -12.60 -13.31 12.72
CA HIS A 310 -13.90 -13.53 13.41
C HIS A 310 -15.00 -13.89 12.40
N ALA A 311 -15.01 -13.27 11.22
CA ALA A 311 -15.92 -13.69 10.13
C ALA A 311 -15.62 -15.14 9.68
N GLY A 312 -14.33 -15.51 9.61
CA GLY A 312 -13.89 -16.88 9.36
C GLY A 312 -14.37 -17.88 10.41
N MET A 313 -14.35 -17.51 11.68
CA MET A 313 -14.88 -18.37 12.77
C MET A 313 -16.39 -18.65 12.61
N VAL A 314 -17.16 -17.62 12.25
CA VAL A 314 -18.58 -17.78 11.94
C VAL A 314 -18.77 -18.64 10.68
N GLY A 315 -17.98 -18.37 9.64
CA GLY A 315 -17.98 -19.15 8.39
C GLY A 315 -17.71 -20.63 8.62
N ARG A 316 -16.70 -20.95 9.46
CA ARG A 316 -16.41 -22.33 9.88
C ARG A 316 -17.63 -23.00 10.48
N MET A 317 -18.27 -22.36 11.47
CA MET A 317 -19.45 -22.92 12.13
C MET A 317 -20.60 -23.20 11.15
N LEU A 318 -20.82 -22.28 10.20
CA LEU A 318 -21.86 -22.44 9.18
C LEU A 318 -21.53 -23.57 8.19
N ILE A 319 -20.28 -23.68 7.74
CA ILE A 319 -19.82 -24.76 6.84
C ILE A 319 -20.02 -26.13 7.52
N GLU A 320 -19.54 -26.29 8.74
CA GLU A 320 -19.70 -27.55 9.48
C GLU A 320 -21.17 -27.91 9.73
N ARG A 321 -21.98 -26.89 10.08
CA ARG A 321 -23.41 -27.10 10.38
C ARG A 321 -24.25 -27.42 9.12
N VAL A 322 -24.02 -26.70 8.04
CA VAL A 322 -24.88 -26.76 6.82
C VAL A 322 -24.33 -27.74 5.80
N ALA A 323 -23.03 -27.59 5.45
CA ALA A 323 -22.41 -28.41 4.42
C ALA A 323 -21.90 -29.77 4.97
N ARG A 324 -21.76 -29.91 6.29
CA ARG A 324 -21.24 -31.11 6.96
C ARG A 324 -19.83 -31.50 6.51
N ILE A 325 -19.03 -30.48 6.14
CA ILE A 325 -17.61 -30.61 5.76
C ILE A 325 -16.78 -30.16 6.94
N PRO A 326 -15.75 -30.93 7.38
CA PRO A 326 -14.81 -30.49 8.41
C PRO A 326 -14.15 -29.18 8.03
N ALA A 327 -14.21 -28.20 8.90
CA ALA A 327 -13.61 -26.89 8.67
C ALA A 327 -12.82 -26.40 9.88
N THR A 328 -11.68 -25.77 9.64
CA THR A 328 -10.86 -25.09 10.65
C THR A 328 -10.72 -23.62 10.32
N MET A 329 -10.46 -22.81 11.35
CA MET A 329 -10.10 -21.40 11.18
C MET A 329 -8.71 -21.19 11.76
N GLU A 330 -7.79 -20.76 10.92
CA GLU A 330 -6.39 -20.52 11.27
C GLU A 330 -6.07 -19.02 11.11
N ILE A 331 -5.35 -18.45 12.06
CA ILE A 331 -4.84 -17.09 11.92
C ILE A 331 -3.71 -17.11 10.88
N ALA A 332 -3.79 -16.23 9.90
CA ALA A 332 -2.92 -16.31 8.73
C ALA A 332 -1.42 -16.12 9.06
N SER A 333 -1.09 -15.31 10.08
CA SER A 333 0.29 -15.19 10.57
C SER A 333 0.81 -16.51 11.13
N GLU A 334 -0.01 -17.24 11.86
CA GLU A 334 0.38 -18.53 12.42
C GLU A 334 0.41 -19.61 11.34
N PHE A 335 -0.61 -19.65 10.48
CA PHE A 335 -0.69 -20.63 9.38
C PHE A 335 0.56 -20.64 8.50
N ARG A 336 1.05 -19.45 8.10
CA ARG A 336 2.22 -19.34 7.20
C ARG A 336 3.52 -19.89 7.80
N TYR A 337 3.65 -19.91 9.14
CA TYR A 337 4.86 -20.34 9.84
C TYR A 337 4.75 -21.69 10.50
N SER A 338 3.54 -22.25 10.63
CA SER A 338 3.28 -23.52 11.33
C SER A 338 3.61 -24.77 10.52
N ASP A 339 4.13 -24.63 9.29
CA ASP A 339 4.33 -25.76 8.37
C ASP A 339 3.05 -26.60 8.18
N PRO A 340 1.94 -25.98 7.70
CA PRO A 340 0.61 -26.57 7.76
C PRO A 340 0.50 -27.84 6.94
N ILE A 341 -0.28 -28.81 7.44
CA ILE A 341 -0.63 -30.04 6.72
C ILE A 341 -1.77 -29.73 5.75
N VAL A 342 -1.41 -29.57 4.50
CA VAL A 342 -2.32 -29.29 3.39
C VAL A 342 -2.08 -30.32 2.28
N ASP A 343 -3.16 -30.80 1.67
CA ASP A 343 -3.15 -31.75 0.57
C ASP A 343 -4.14 -31.32 -0.53
N ALA A 344 -4.17 -32.04 -1.64
CA ALA A 344 -5.04 -31.79 -2.78
C ALA A 344 -6.56 -31.89 -2.45
N ASN A 345 -6.92 -32.42 -1.28
CA ASN A 345 -8.32 -32.54 -0.82
C ASN A 345 -8.71 -31.39 0.12
N THR A 346 -7.77 -30.48 0.43
CA THR A 346 -7.97 -29.36 1.32
C THR A 346 -8.26 -28.10 0.51
N THR A 347 -9.38 -27.45 0.76
CA THR A 347 -9.72 -26.15 0.15
C THR A 347 -9.37 -25.03 1.14
N ILE A 348 -8.58 -24.07 0.70
CA ILE A 348 -8.24 -22.89 1.50
C ILE A 348 -9.15 -21.73 1.10
N ILE A 349 -9.77 -21.10 2.10
CA ILE A 349 -10.57 -19.87 1.95
C ILE A 349 -9.86 -18.75 2.72
N ALA A 350 -9.21 -17.87 1.99
CA ALA A 350 -8.58 -16.70 2.57
C ALA A 350 -9.57 -15.52 2.62
N ILE A 351 -9.69 -14.88 3.78
CA ILE A 351 -10.64 -13.79 4.01
C ILE A 351 -9.85 -12.51 4.27
N SER A 352 -10.05 -11.51 3.42
CA SER A 352 -9.43 -10.20 3.57
C SER A 352 -10.34 -9.11 3.04
N GLN A 353 -10.50 -8.01 3.79
CA GLN A 353 -11.25 -6.84 3.33
C GLN A 353 -10.46 -6.07 2.26
N SER A 354 -9.16 -5.84 2.50
CA SER A 354 -8.31 -5.08 1.58
C SER A 354 -7.80 -5.89 0.39
N GLY A 355 -7.80 -7.24 0.50
CA GLY A 355 -7.10 -8.10 -0.46
C GLY A 355 -5.57 -7.99 -0.41
N GLU A 356 -5.01 -7.20 0.52
CA GLU A 356 -3.58 -6.87 0.59
C GLU A 356 -2.93 -7.21 1.95
N THR A 357 -3.65 -7.92 2.84
CA THR A 357 -3.10 -8.32 4.14
C THR A 357 -1.94 -9.28 3.92
N ALA A 358 -0.73 -8.83 4.26
CA ALA A 358 0.52 -9.54 3.94
C ALA A 358 0.52 -11.00 4.42
N ASP A 359 0.13 -11.24 5.67
CA ASP A 359 0.07 -12.60 6.23
C ASP A 359 -0.99 -13.46 5.55
N THR A 360 -2.15 -12.89 5.19
CA THR A 360 -3.20 -13.64 4.49
C THR A 360 -2.75 -14.07 3.09
N LEU A 361 -2.08 -13.18 2.34
CA LEU A 361 -1.50 -13.50 1.04
C LEU A 361 -0.38 -14.53 1.17
N ALA A 362 0.50 -14.37 2.16
CA ALA A 362 1.59 -15.33 2.39
C ALA A 362 1.07 -16.71 2.84
N ALA A 363 -0.02 -16.78 3.61
CA ALA A 363 -0.68 -18.03 3.95
C ALA A 363 -1.25 -18.75 2.71
N MET A 364 -1.83 -18.00 1.76
CA MET A 364 -2.27 -18.54 0.47
C MET A 364 -1.09 -19.10 -0.35
N ASP A 365 0.01 -18.37 -0.40
CA ASP A 365 1.21 -18.80 -1.14
C ASP A 365 1.83 -20.05 -0.51
N GLU A 366 1.86 -20.11 0.83
CA GLU A 366 2.32 -21.31 1.54
C GLU A 366 1.44 -22.53 1.26
N ALA A 367 0.11 -22.36 1.30
CA ALA A 367 -0.81 -23.43 0.93
C ALA A 367 -0.61 -23.93 -0.50
N ARG A 368 -0.43 -23.02 -1.47
CA ARG A 368 -0.18 -23.37 -2.88
C ARG A 368 1.11 -24.14 -3.11
N LYS A 369 2.17 -23.88 -2.33
CA LYS A 369 3.44 -24.63 -2.43
C LYS A 369 3.29 -26.08 -1.99
N LYS A 370 2.32 -26.36 -1.12
CA LYS A 370 2.13 -27.69 -0.53
C LYS A 370 1.10 -28.56 -1.27
N GLY A 371 0.38 -28.02 -2.24
CA GLY A 371 -0.61 -28.71 -3.07
C GLY A 371 -1.95 -28.01 -3.11
#